data_918e2eb2d22b380baff9680e7d5293f7
#
_entry.id   918e2eb2d22b380baff9680e7d5293f7
#
_cell.length_a   1.000
_cell.length_b   1.000
_cell.length_c   1.000
_cell.angle_alpha   90.00
_cell.angle_beta   90.00
_cell.angle_gamma   90.00
#
_symmetry.space_group_name_H-M   'P 1'
#
loop_
_entity.id
_entity.type
_entity.pdbx_description
1 polymer ?
#
loop_
_entity_poly.entity_id
_entity_poly.type
_entity_poly.pdbx_seq_one_letter_code
_entity_poly.pdbx_strand_id
1 'polypeptide(L)'
;MLMRPPVTLGSGIRYTEVLDPKLHGCLVSLHFAVPRDAESAPVHALLTDLLTAASAAYPGLGALSARLDALYAADLSASLTLCGDCTDLHFSASWLDDALTPDGRPITAQVLALVLGCLLRPHAQNGAFNEALFAVCRQNLLDEIDGILGNKREYALQLAAETAFSGEPAAIPPQGDRGRVLCASPAACLTLWQEILHTAPIGIIAVLPRENPAVAETLRQGFAGISRRPRPVTWRAPSPCRAVPVRIDDEIPISQSKLVMIWKYRDIPRRTVDLLTKMLSGTGTALLFVNVREREGLCYDCSATHSPLKHALVIECGVHPGREEDAIAAIGAQLEALRTGAHPDSLQGEAVLGMEYAAACALDSASGIANRIAAAAYFGVSPDPAADSAELRRISRDDIMRAAGALIPDTVLVLHGCGEPNA
;
A
#
# COMPACT_ATOMS: atom_id res chain seq x y z
N MET A 1 9.48 13.20 19.11
CA MET A 1 9.55 13.20 17.63
C MET A 1 9.58 14.65 17.13
N LEU A 2 10.51 14.99 16.24
CA LEU A 2 10.63 16.31 15.59
C LEU A 2 10.61 16.10 14.07
N MET A 3 9.59 16.57 13.39
CA MET A 3 9.53 16.58 11.93
C MET A 3 10.03 17.94 11.41
N ARG A 4 11.04 17.90 10.54
CA ARG A 4 11.57 19.11 9.90
C ARG A 4 10.73 19.48 8.67
N PRO A 5 10.65 20.78 8.34
CA PRO A 5 10.02 21.21 7.10
C PRO A 5 10.66 20.50 5.90
N PRO A 6 9.87 20.04 4.94
CA PRO A 6 10.42 19.39 3.74
C PRO A 6 11.32 20.33 2.93
N VAL A 7 12.42 19.76 2.43
CA VAL A 7 13.37 20.49 1.57
C VAL A 7 13.48 19.83 0.19
N THR A 8 13.91 20.60 -0.81
CA THR A 8 14.15 20.10 -2.16
C THR A 8 15.61 19.69 -2.31
N LEU A 9 15.90 18.42 -2.61
CA LEU A 9 17.27 17.95 -2.90
C LEU A 9 17.65 18.06 -4.37
N GLY A 10 16.67 18.18 -5.26
CA GLY A 10 16.85 18.30 -6.70
C GLY A 10 15.51 18.49 -7.40
N SER A 11 15.52 18.61 -8.73
CA SER A 11 14.29 18.80 -9.50
C SER A 11 13.29 17.64 -9.26
N GLY A 12 12.14 17.95 -8.65
CA GLY A 12 11.10 16.99 -8.29
C GLY A 12 11.50 15.98 -7.23
N ILE A 13 12.51 16.27 -6.41
CA ILE A 13 12.92 15.43 -5.27
C ILE A 13 12.63 16.19 -3.97
N ARG A 14 11.64 15.72 -3.21
CA ARG A 14 11.25 16.25 -1.91
C ARG A 14 11.81 15.37 -0.80
N TYR A 15 12.53 15.94 0.14
CA TYR A 15 13.10 15.27 1.31
C TYR A 15 12.42 15.75 2.59
N THR A 16 11.99 14.81 3.41
CA THR A 16 11.41 15.06 4.74
C THR A 16 12.23 14.32 5.78
N GLU A 17 12.69 15.00 6.81
CA GLU A 17 13.45 14.40 7.91
C GLU A 17 12.63 14.41 9.20
N VAL A 18 12.65 13.28 9.89
CA VAL A 18 12.08 13.12 11.22
C VAL A 18 13.15 12.64 12.17
N LEU A 19 13.26 13.32 13.30
CA LEU A 19 14.15 12.95 14.40
C LEU A 19 13.33 12.42 15.58
N ASP A 20 13.63 11.19 15.99
CA ASP A 20 13.01 10.60 17.18
C ASP A 20 14.05 9.84 18.02
N PRO A 21 14.51 10.41 19.15
CA PRO A 21 15.58 9.83 19.96
C PRO A 21 15.21 8.51 20.65
N LYS A 22 13.95 8.10 20.63
CA LYS A 22 13.54 6.77 21.12
C LYS A 22 13.91 5.62 20.18
N LEU A 23 14.20 5.94 18.91
CA LEU A 23 14.62 4.95 17.92
C LEU A 23 16.10 4.59 18.08
N HIS A 24 16.46 3.36 17.69
CA HIS A 24 17.84 2.87 17.68
C HIS A 24 18.36 2.66 16.25
N GLY A 25 17.47 2.59 15.29
CA GLY A 25 17.77 2.42 13.87
C GLY A 25 17.41 3.67 13.07
N CYS A 26 18.12 3.82 11.96
CA CYS A 26 17.83 4.78 10.92
C CYS A 26 16.97 4.12 9.82
N LEU A 27 16.15 4.90 9.15
CA LEU A 27 15.40 4.46 7.98
C LEU A 27 15.41 5.57 6.94
N VAL A 28 15.62 5.19 5.68
CA VAL A 28 15.35 6.03 4.52
C VAL A 28 14.39 5.32 3.59
N SER A 29 13.31 5.99 3.24
CA SER A 29 12.24 5.53 2.38
C SER A 29 12.19 6.40 1.14
N LEU A 30 12.29 5.79 -0.06
CA LEU A 30 12.29 6.47 -1.34
C LEU A 30 11.03 6.05 -2.10
N HIS A 31 10.24 7.01 -2.54
CA HIS A 31 8.95 6.86 -3.18
C HIS A 31 8.99 7.43 -4.59
N PHE A 32 8.80 6.60 -5.60
CA PHE A 32 8.76 7.01 -7.00
C PHE A 32 7.33 6.89 -7.52
N ALA A 33 6.70 8.04 -7.71
CA ALA A 33 5.32 8.12 -8.15
C ALA A 33 5.22 7.98 -9.68
N VAL A 34 4.51 6.96 -10.15
CA VAL A 34 4.31 6.71 -11.58
C VAL A 34 2.83 6.50 -11.91
N PRO A 35 2.37 6.84 -13.12
CA PRO A 35 1.05 6.45 -13.58
C PRO A 35 0.89 4.92 -13.56
N ARG A 36 -0.31 4.45 -13.28
CA ARG A 36 -0.66 3.03 -13.35
C ARG A 36 -1.26 2.74 -14.71
N ASP A 37 -0.62 1.87 -15.49
CA ASP A 37 -1.10 1.42 -16.79
C ASP A 37 -0.74 -0.06 -17.01
N ALA A 38 -1.46 -0.71 -17.91
CA ALA A 38 -1.32 -2.15 -18.14
C ALA A 38 0.01 -2.55 -18.82
N GLU A 39 0.64 -1.64 -19.54
CA GLU A 39 1.92 -1.92 -20.23
C GLU A 39 3.10 -1.91 -19.24
N SER A 40 3.11 -0.92 -18.34
CA SER A 40 4.21 -0.71 -17.39
C SER A 40 4.05 -1.50 -16.08
N ALA A 41 2.83 -1.91 -15.68
CA ALA A 41 2.60 -2.59 -14.41
C ALA A 41 3.49 -3.82 -14.20
N PRO A 42 3.67 -4.77 -15.17
CA PRO A 42 4.58 -5.90 -14.99
C PRO A 42 6.03 -5.47 -14.80
N VAL A 43 6.45 -4.42 -15.49
CA VAL A 43 7.83 -3.90 -15.37
C VAL A 43 8.03 -3.22 -14.03
N HIS A 44 7.03 -2.47 -13.53
CA HIS A 44 7.09 -1.90 -12.17
C HIS A 44 7.27 -3.00 -11.11
N ALA A 45 6.55 -4.12 -11.23
CA ALA A 45 6.71 -5.25 -10.33
C ALA A 45 8.11 -5.89 -10.44
N LEU A 46 8.61 -6.13 -11.66
CA LEU A 46 9.96 -6.65 -11.86
C LEU A 46 11.05 -5.73 -11.33
N LEU A 47 10.87 -4.41 -11.40
CA LEU A 47 11.85 -3.44 -10.92
C LEU A 47 12.07 -3.50 -9.41
N THR A 48 11.06 -3.85 -8.61
CA THR A 48 11.23 -3.99 -7.16
C THR A 48 12.25 -5.06 -6.83
N ASP A 49 12.20 -6.21 -7.49
CA ASP A 49 13.14 -7.32 -7.29
C ASP A 49 14.50 -7.04 -7.93
N LEU A 50 14.51 -6.59 -9.19
CA LEU A 50 15.75 -6.33 -9.93
C LEU A 50 16.67 -5.31 -9.25
N LEU A 51 16.08 -4.28 -8.63
CA LEU A 51 16.82 -3.19 -7.99
C LEU A 51 17.22 -3.49 -6.54
N THR A 52 16.65 -4.51 -5.91
CA THR A 52 17.01 -4.93 -4.55
C THR A 52 17.84 -6.21 -4.51
N ALA A 53 17.98 -6.93 -5.63
CA ALA A 53 18.73 -8.17 -5.67
C ALA A 53 20.22 -8.01 -6.02
N ALA A 54 20.60 -6.95 -6.73
CA ALA A 54 21.98 -6.75 -7.17
C ALA A 54 22.28 -5.31 -7.60
N SER A 55 23.56 -4.94 -7.59
CA SER A 55 24.06 -3.71 -8.18
C SER A 55 25.33 -3.98 -8.99
N ALA A 56 25.84 -2.97 -9.71
CA ALA A 56 27.11 -3.09 -10.42
C ALA A 56 28.30 -3.42 -9.49
N ALA A 57 28.24 -2.95 -8.24
CA ALA A 57 29.26 -3.22 -7.23
C ALA A 57 29.08 -4.57 -6.51
N TYR A 58 27.85 -5.05 -6.45
CA TYR A 58 27.47 -6.31 -5.78
C TYR A 58 26.63 -7.14 -6.76
N PRO A 59 27.27 -7.84 -7.72
CA PRO A 59 26.58 -8.55 -8.80
C PRO A 59 26.00 -9.88 -8.28
N GLY A 60 24.73 -9.84 -7.87
CA GLY A 60 23.96 -10.98 -7.40
C GLY A 60 23.58 -10.91 -5.92
N LEU A 61 22.49 -11.61 -5.61
CA LEU A 61 21.84 -11.59 -4.29
C LEU A 61 22.82 -11.96 -3.15
N GLY A 62 23.62 -13.00 -3.33
CA GLY A 62 24.57 -13.43 -2.29
C GLY A 62 25.64 -12.37 -1.94
N ALA A 63 26.15 -11.64 -2.95
CA ALA A 63 27.13 -10.58 -2.71
C ALA A 63 26.51 -9.36 -2.01
N LEU A 64 25.28 -9.00 -2.41
CA LEU A 64 24.53 -7.91 -1.79
C LEU A 64 24.16 -8.26 -0.35
N SER A 65 23.58 -9.44 -0.10
CA SER A 65 23.21 -9.89 1.24
C SER A 65 24.41 -9.96 2.18
N ALA A 66 25.52 -10.55 1.74
CA ALA A 66 26.75 -10.60 2.56
C ALA A 66 27.27 -9.19 2.90
N ARG A 67 27.05 -8.22 2.01
CA ARG A 67 27.43 -6.82 2.29
C ARG A 67 26.48 -6.17 3.30
N LEU A 68 25.18 -6.41 3.20
CA LEU A 68 24.18 -5.93 4.17
C LEU A 68 24.44 -6.53 5.56
N ASP A 69 24.73 -7.83 5.63
CA ASP A 69 25.09 -8.50 6.89
C ASP A 69 26.33 -7.88 7.54
N ALA A 70 27.36 -7.58 6.74
CA ALA A 70 28.57 -6.91 7.21
C ALA A 70 28.33 -5.44 7.68
N LEU A 71 27.16 -4.89 7.41
CA LEU A 71 26.67 -3.59 7.88
C LEU A 71 25.66 -3.75 9.02
N TYR A 72 25.89 -4.73 9.89
CA TYR A 72 25.06 -5.09 11.05
C TYR A 72 23.61 -5.43 10.66
N ALA A 73 23.48 -6.28 9.64
CA ALA A 73 22.19 -6.70 9.08
C ALA A 73 21.32 -5.49 8.65
N ALA A 74 21.93 -4.53 7.97
CA ALA A 74 21.18 -3.48 7.29
C ALA A 74 20.22 -4.13 6.28
N ASP A 75 19.03 -3.56 6.14
CA ASP A 75 18.00 -4.06 5.23
C ASP A 75 17.83 -3.13 4.02
N LEU A 76 17.52 -3.73 2.88
CA LEU A 76 17.05 -3.05 1.68
C LEU A 76 15.88 -3.84 1.11
N SER A 77 14.73 -3.23 1.08
CA SER A 77 13.49 -3.81 0.57
C SER A 77 12.80 -2.90 -0.42
N ALA A 78 11.91 -3.48 -1.23
CA ALA A 78 11.04 -2.73 -2.13
C ALA A 78 9.63 -3.29 -2.12
N SER A 79 8.68 -2.44 -2.45
CA SER A 79 7.26 -2.82 -2.60
C SER A 79 6.56 -1.89 -3.57
N LEU A 80 5.42 -2.35 -4.11
CA LEU A 80 4.48 -1.52 -4.85
C LEU A 80 3.32 -1.14 -3.95
N THR A 81 3.01 0.15 -3.89
CA THR A 81 1.80 0.64 -3.25
C THR A 81 0.87 1.23 -4.29
N LEU A 82 -0.36 0.70 -4.35
CA LEU A 82 -1.38 1.18 -5.27
C LEU A 82 -2.06 2.42 -4.67
N CYS A 83 -1.90 3.55 -5.34
CA CYS A 83 -2.40 4.85 -4.90
C CYS A 83 -3.38 5.44 -5.92
N GLY A 84 -4.62 4.93 -5.93
CA GLY A 84 -5.62 5.31 -6.91
C GLY A 84 -5.21 4.92 -8.33
N ASP A 85 -5.05 5.91 -9.20
CA ASP A 85 -4.61 5.71 -10.59
C ASP A 85 -3.08 5.78 -10.77
N CYS A 86 -2.34 5.77 -9.66
CA CYS A 86 -0.88 5.75 -9.64
C CYS A 86 -0.35 4.52 -8.90
N THR A 87 0.89 4.19 -9.21
CA THR A 87 1.70 3.24 -8.45
C THR A 87 2.84 4.01 -7.79
N ASP A 88 3.11 3.72 -6.54
CA ASP A 88 4.31 4.15 -5.84
C ASP A 88 5.29 2.98 -5.78
N LEU A 89 6.42 3.13 -6.50
CA LEU A 89 7.54 2.22 -6.33
C LEU A 89 8.29 2.69 -5.09
N HIS A 90 8.17 1.92 -4.03
CA HIS A 90 8.72 2.23 -2.72
C HIS A 90 9.96 1.38 -2.44
N PHE A 91 11.08 2.05 -2.18
CA PHE A 91 12.32 1.41 -1.72
C PHE A 91 12.63 1.88 -0.31
N SER A 92 12.93 0.96 0.58
CA SER A 92 13.22 1.25 1.98
C SER A 92 14.55 0.63 2.39
N ALA A 93 15.36 1.40 3.08
CA ALA A 93 16.57 0.89 3.72
C ALA A 93 16.57 1.24 5.20
N SER A 94 16.91 0.25 6.03
CA SER A 94 17.04 0.43 7.48
C SER A 94 18.38 -0.08 7.98
N TRP A 95 18.96 0.60 8.98
CA TRP A 95 20.25 0.26 9.55
C TRP A 95 20.39 0.78 10.98
N LEU A 96 21.35 0.23 11.71
CA LEU A 96 21.69 0.65 13.07
C LEU A 96 22.29 2.06 13.06
N ASP A 97 21.90 2.91 14.01
CA ASP A 97 22.53 4.23 14.19
C ASP A 97 24.04 4.10 14.40
N ASP A 98 24.82 4.95 13.73
CA ASP A 98 26.28 4.98 13.80
C ASP A 98 26.81 5.04 15.23
N ALA A 99 26.09 5.68 16.16
CA ALA A 99 26.50 5.76 17.56
C ALA A 99 26.26 4.46 18.35
N LEU A 100 25.53 3.50 17.78
CA LEU A 100 25.21 2.22 18.41
C LEU A 100 25.97 1.05 17.79
N THR A 101 26.82 1.29 16.79
CA THR A 101 27.61 0.21 16.18
C THR A 101 28.59 -0.36 17.20
N PRO A 102 28.67 -1.69 17.37
CA PRO A 102 29.45 -2.34 18.42
C PRO A 102 30.96 -2.04 18.38
N ASP A 103 31.50 -1.77 17.20
CA ASP A 103 32.92 -1.45 16.99
C ASP A 103 33.19 0.05 16.75
N GLY A 104 32.17 0.89 16.88
CA GLY A 104 32.25 2.35 16.70
C GLY A 104 32.42 2.79 15.23
N ARG A 105 32.31 1.89 14.25
CA ARG A 105 32.44 2.28 12.84
C ARG A 105 31.14 2.88 12.31
N PRO A 106 31.17 4.08 11.71
CA PRO A 106 30.00 4.64 11.07
C PRO A 106 29.64 3.84 9.81
N ILE A 107 28.39 3.45 9.68
CA ILE A 107 27.87 2.64 8.54
C ILE A 107 26.89 3.40 7.65
N THR A 108 26.32 4.51 8.12
CA THR A 108 25.30 5.29 7.40
C THR A 108 25.70 5.60 5.95
N ALA A 109 26.90 6.14 5.75
CA ALA A 109 27.38 6.48 4.40
C ALA A 109 27.54 5.24 3.51
N GLN A 110 27.91 4.09 4.08
CA GLN A 110 28.10 2.83 3.36
C GLN A 110 26.74 2.23 2.95
N VAL A 111 25.73 2.26 3.84
CA VAL A 111 24.37 1.82 3.53
C VAL A 111 23.77 2.68 2.43
N LEU A 112 23.84 4.01 2.56
CA LEU A 112 23.31 4.91 1.54
C LEU A 112 24.03 4.76 0.20
N ALA A 113 25.34 4.54 0.17
CA ALA A 113 26.08 4.26 -1.06
C ALA A 113 25.65 2.94 -1.71
N LEU A 114 25.32 1.93 -0.90
CA LEU A 114 24.79 0.65 -1.40
C LEU A 114 23.39 0.86 -2.00
N VAL A 115 22.46 1.51 -1.30
CA VAL A 115 21.11 1.81 -1.78
C VAL A 115 21.16 2.60 -3.09
N LEU A 116 21.92 3.69 -3.12
CA LEU A 116 22.10 4.48 -4.33
C LEU A 116 22.80 3.67 -5.44
N GLY A 117 23.70 2.74 -5.08
CA GLY A 117 24.31 1.80 -6.02
C GLY A 117 23.28 0.90 -6.69
N CYS A 118 22.35 0.34 -5.93
CA CYS A 118 21.26 -0.50 -6.44
C CYS A 118 20.32 0.30 -7.36
N LEU A 119 19.92 1.49 -6.96
CA LEU A 119 18.95 2.30 -7.71
C LEU A 119 19.58 2.99 -8.94
N LEU A 120 20.78 3.55 -8.82
CA LEU A 120 21.37 4.39 -9.85
C LEU A 120 22.40 3.68 -10.72
N ARG A 121 22.94 2.56 -10.25
CA ARG A 121 23.91 1.72 -10.93
C ARG A 121 23.55 0.25 -10.71
N PRO A 122 22.36 -0.17 -11.21
CA PRO A 122 21.91 -1.55 -11.05
C PRO A 122 22.84 -2.53 -11.79
N HIS A 123 22.66 -3.81 -11.54
CA HIS A 123 23.40 -4.86 -12.25
C HIS A 123 22.90 -4.98 -13.69
N ALA A 124 23.44 -4.11 -14.56
CA ALA A 124 23.08 -3.98 -15.97
C ALA A 124 24.33 -3.84 -16.84
N GLN A 125 24.28 -4.42 -18.03
CA GLN A 125 25.35 -4.35 -19.04
C GLN A 125 24.73 -4.22 -20.42
N ASN A 126 25.42 -3.55 -21.35
CA ASN A 126 24.98 -3.38 -22.73
C ASN A 126 23.52 -2.85 -22.88
N GLY A 127 23.07 -1.98 -21.99
CA GLY A 127 21.73 -1.41 -22.06
C GLY A 127 20.60 -2.32 -21.56
N ALA A 128 20.90 -3.38 -20.82
CA ALA A 128 19.93 -4.31 -20.26
C ALA A 128 20.32 -4.75 -18.84
N PHE A 129 19.34 -5.11 -18.00
CA PHE A 129 19.62 -5.84 -16.77
C PHE A 129 20.27 -7.18 -17.06
N ASN A 130 21.00 -7.72 -16.08
CA ASN A 130 21.61 -9.05 -16.21
C ASN A 130 20.54 -10.11 -16.53
N GLU A 131 20.76 -10.88 -17.60
CA GLU A 131 19.80 -11.88 -18.11
C GLU A 131 19.44 -12.96 -17.09
N ALA A 132 20.43 -13.48 -16.38
CA ALA A 132 20.20 -14.54 -15.39
C ALA A 132 19.38 -14.02 -14.19
N LEU A 133 19.68 -12.82 -13.70
CA LEU A 133 18.92 -12.18 -12.64
C LEU A 133 17.49 -11.89 -13.09
N PHE A 134 17.34 -11.32 -14.29
CA PHE A 134 16.02 -11.04 -14.86
C PHE A 134 15.17 -12.30 -15.01
N ALA A 135 15.76 -13.41 -15.46
CA ALA A 135 15.05 -14.67 -15.62
C ALA A 135 14.50 -15.18 -14.27
N VAL A 136 15.27 -15.06 -13.18
CA VAL A 136 14.83 -15.42 -11.82
C VAL A 136 13.70 -14.50 -11.37
N CYS A 137 13.85 -13.18 -11.43
CA CYS A 137 12.82 -12.24 -10.99
C CYS A 137 11.53 -12.42 -11.82
N ARG A 138 11.63 -12.64 -13.12
CA ARG A 138 10.48 -12.90 -13.99
C ARG A 138 9.77 -14.20 -13.60
N GLN A 139 10.51 -15.26 -13.29
CA GLN A 139 9.90 -16.53 -12.86
C GLN A 139 9.19 -16.35 -11.52
N ASN A 140 9.81 -15.69 -10.55
CA ASN A 140 9.19 -15.41 -9.26
C ASN A 140 7.86 -14.64 -9.41
N LEU A 141 7.84 -13.62 -10.28
CA LEU A 141 6.62 -12.85 -10.55
C LEU A 141 5.53 -13.70 -11.24
N LEU A 142 5.92 -14.60 -12.15
CA LEU A 142 4.97 -15.55 -12.76
C LEU A 142 4.42 -16.52 -11.72
N ASP A 143 5.26 -17.04 -10.84
CA ASP A 143 4.85 -17.94 -9.75
C ASP A 143 3.92 -17.22 -8.77
N GLU A 144 4.17 -15.93 -8.47
CA GLU A 144 3.27 -15.09 -7.67
C GLU A 144 1.89 -14.95 -8.34
N ILE A 145 1.85 -14.60 -9.63
CA ILE A 145 0.60 -14.46 -10.39
C ILE A 145 -0.15 -15.80 -10.44
N ASP A 146 0.54 -16.89 -10.75
CA ASP A 146 -0.05 -18.22 -10.80
C ASP A 146 -0.54 -18.68 -9.41
N GLY A 147 0.12 -18.21 -8.35
CA GLY A 147 -0.24 -18.45 -6.95
C GLY A 147 -1.47 -17.69 -6.45
N ILE A 148 -1.90 -16.62 -7.11
CA ILE A 148 -3.07 -15.81 -6.69
C ILE A 148 -4.33 -16.67 -6.57
N LEU A 149 -4.53 -17.61 -7.50
CA LEU A 149 -5.63 -18.57 -7.41
C LEU A 149 -5.58 -19.45 -6.15
N GLY A 150 -4.40 -19.62 -5.54
CA GLY A 150 -4.24 -20.28 -4.24
C GLY A 150 -4.73 -19.43 -3.05
N ASN A 151 -4.57 -18.11 -3.13
CA ASN A 151 -5.08 -17.17 -2.15
C ASN A 151 -6.46 -16.66 -2.56
N LYS A 152 -7.50 -17.41 -2.21
CA LYS A 152 -8.88 -17.14 -2.63
C LYS A 152 -9.43 -15.78 -2.20
N ARG A 153 -8.92 -15.25 -1.08
CA ARG A 153 -9.27 -13.90 -0.61
C ARG A 153 -8.72 -12.84 -1.56
N GLU A 154 -7.45 -12.94 -1.91
CA GLU A 154 -6.79 -12.00 -2.81
C GLU A 154 -7.36 -12.07 -4.21
N TYR A 155 -7.61 -13.28 -4.72
CA TYR A 155 -8.30 -13.49 -6.00
C TYR A 155 -9.68 -12.83 -6.04
N ALA A 156 -10.50 -13.00 -4.99
CA ALA A 156 -11.81 -12.36 -4.90
C ALA A 156 -11.70 -10.83 -4.88
N LEU A 157 -10.78 -10.28 -4.11
CA LEU A 157 -10.55 -8.82 -4.04
C LEU A 157 -10.07 -8.26 -5.38
N GLN A 158 -9.17 -8.96 -6.07
CA GLN A 158 -8.69 -8.55 -7.39
C GLN A 158 -9.84 -8.56 -8.41
N LEU A 159 -10.61 -9.64 -8.52
CA LEU A 159 -11.72 -9.75 -9.46
C LEU A 159 -12.82 -8.71 -9.20
N ALA A 160 -13.11 -8.45 -7.92
CA ALA A 160 -14.04 -7.39 -7.53
C ALA A 160 -13.52 -5.99 -7.92
N ALA A 161 -12.21 -5.74 -7.74
CA ALA A 161 -11.58 -4.47 -8.12
C ALA A 161 -11.55 -4.28 -9.65
N GLU A 162 -11.20 -5.31 -10.41
CA GLU A 162 -11.23 -5.29 -11.88
C GLU A 162 -12.63 -4.95 -12.40
N THR A 163 -13.67 -5.46 -11.75
CA THR A 163 -15.06 -5.17 -12.10
C THR A 163 -15.47 -3.76 -11.68
N ALA A 164 -15.26 -3.42 -10.41
CA ALA A 164 -15.69 -2.13 -9.86
C ALA A 164 -15.01 -0.94 -10.55
N PHE A 165 -13.75 -1.08 -10.92
CA PHE A 165 -12.94 -0.05 -11.55
C PHE A 165 -12.70 -0.29 -13.05
N SER A 166 -13.53 -1.10 -13.69
CA SER A 166 -13.41 -1.41 -15.13
C SER A 166 -13.25 -0.15 -15.98
N GLY A 167 -12.22 -0.13 -16.83
CA GLY A 167 -11.87 1.03 -17.66
C GLY A 167 -11.04 2.11 -16.94
N GLU A 168 -10.74 1.93 -15.67
CA GLU A 168 -9.87 2.83 -14.88
C GLU A 168 -8.50 2.18 -14.63
N PRO A 169 -7.42 2.95 -14.44
CA PRO A 169 -6.13 2.40 -14.03
C PRO A 169 -6.20 1.55 -12.75
N ALA A 170 -7.12 1.88 -11.84
CA ALA A 170 -7.34 1.14 -10.60
C ALA A 170 -7.79 -0.32 -10.79
N ALA A 171 -8.28 -0.71 -11.96
CA ALA A 171 -8.60 -2.09 -12.30
C ALA A 171 -7.37 -2.96 -12.59
N ILE A 172 -6.22 -2.36 -12.89
CA ILE A 172 -5.01 -3.09 -13.29
C ILE A 172 -4.38 -3.74 -12.05
N PRO A 173 -4.09 -5.05 -12.04
CA PRO A 173 -3.37 -5.69 -10.95
C PRO A 173 -1.97 -5.11 -10.74
N PRO A 174 -1.42 -5.10 -9.51
CA PRO A 174 -0.08 -4.57 -9.26
C PRO A 174 1.01 -5.34 -10.01
N GLN A 175 0.85 -6.65 -10.17
CA GLN A 175 1.76 -7.53 -10.92
C GLN A 175 1.59 -7.41 -12.43
N GLY A 176 0.53 -6.76 -12.89
CA GLY A 176 0.13 -6.73 -14.28
C GLY A 176 -0.43 -8.06 -14.78
N ASP A 177 -0.51 -8.19 -16.09
CA ASP A 177 -1.01 -9.40 -16.78
C ASP A 177 0.13 -10.41 -17.04
N ARG A 178 -0.15 -11.72 -16.84
CA ARG A 178 0.80 -12.81 -17.03
C ARG A 178 1.43 -12.83 -18.41
N GLY A 179 0.63 -12.60 -19.46
CA GLY A 179 1.13 -12.56 -20.84
C GLY A 179 2.12 -11.41 -21.07
N ARG A 180 1.86 -10.25 -20.45
CA ARG A 180 2.76 -9.10 -20.50
C ARG A 180 4.06 -9.34 -19.73
N VAL A 181 4.01 -10.03 -18.59
CA VAL A 181 5.21 -10.47 -17.86
C VAL A 181 6.10 -11.34 -18.76
N LEU A 182 5.51 -12.29 -19.51
CA LEU A 182 6.24 -13.12 -20.46
C LEU A 182 6.87 -12.33 -21.60
N CYS A 183 6.27 -11.21 -22.01
CA CYS A 183 6.78 -10.32 -23.06
C CYS A 183 7.82 -9.32 -22.54
N ALA A 184 7.96 -9.15 -21.22
CA ALA A 184 8.94 -8.22 -20.66
C ALA A 184 10.37 -8.63 -21.00
N SER A 185 11.24 -7.64 -21.20
CA SER A 185 12.65 -7.88 -21.50
C SER A 185 13.57 -7.09 -20.55
N PRO A 186 14.81 -7.58 -20.31
CA PRO A 186 15.78 -6.87 -19.48
C PRO A 186 16.10 -5.45 -19.95
N ALA A 187 16.11 -5.23 -21.26
CA ALA A 187 16.36 -3.92 -21.85
C ALA A 187 15.17 -2.97 -21.65
N ALA A 188 13.94 -3.44 -21.84
CA ALA A 188 12.74 -2.65 -21.59
C ALA A 188 12.62 -2.24 -20.11
N CYS A 189 12.93 -3.15 -19.18
CA CYS A 189 12.95 -2.85 -17.76
C CYS A 189 13.97 -1.75 -17.41
N LEU A 190 15.19 -1.83 -17.95
CA LEU A 190 16.21 -0.82 -17.71
C LEU A 190 15.82 0.54 -18.30
N THR A 191 15.28 0.53 -19.51
CA THR A 191 14.81 1.76 -20.19
C THR A 191 13.71 2.45 -19.39
N LEU A 192 12.71 1.69 -18.92
CA LEU A 192 11.64 2.25 -18.10
C LEU A 192 12.16 2.77 -16.76
N TRP A 193 13.09 2.04 -16.11
CA TRP A 193 13.70 2.53 -14.86
C TRP A 193 14.45 3.86 -15.07
N GLN A 194 15.20 3.99 -16.15
CA GLN A 194 15.86 5.24 -16.50
C GLN A 194 14.85 6.37 -16.73
N GLU A 195 13.73 6.09 -17.43
CA GLU A 195 12.67 7.06 -17.60
C GLU A 195 12.08 7.48 -16.26
N ILE A 196 11.79 6.54 -15.36
CA ILE A 196 11.29 6.80 -13.99
C ILE A 196 12.25 7.72 -13.23
N LEU A 197 13.56 7.43 -13.27
CA LEU A 197 14.57 8.28 -12.64
C LEU A 197 14.57 9.72 -13.19
N HIS A 198 14.25 9.91 -14.48
CA HIS A 198 14.21 11.23 -15.10
C HIS A 198 12.86 11.97 -14.86
N THR A 199 11.74 11.25 -14.76
CA THR A 199 10.41 11.85 -14.87
C THR A 199 9.52 11.69 -13.65
N ALA A 200 9.73 10.69 -12.78
CA ALA A 200 8.86 10.49 -11.63
C ALA A 200 9.10 11.57 -10.54
N PRO A 201 8.06 12.13 -9.93
CA PRO A 201 8.20 12.81 -8.66
C PRO A 201 8.78 11.83 -7.61
N ILE A 202 9.78 12.29 -6.85
CA ILE A 202 10.43 11.47 -5.82
C ILE A 202 10.17 12.09 -4.45
N GLY A 203 9.57 11.30 -3.55
CA GLY A 203 9.51 11.57 -2.13
C GLY A 203 10.61 10.79 -1.40
N ILE A 204 11.39 11.46 -0.57
CA ILE A 204 12.36 10.80 0.30
C ILE A 204 12.02 11.15 1.74
N ILE A 205 11.87 10.14 2.58
CA ILE A 205 11.58 10.28 4.00
C ILE A 205 12.72 9.64 4.77
N ALA A 206 13.40 10.41 5.61
CA ALA A 206 14.42 9.92 6.53
C ALA A 206 13.89 9.98 7.96
N VAL A 207 13.90 8.85 8.65
CA VAL A 207 13.56 8.76 10.07
C VAL A 207 14.81 8.34 10.82
N LEU A 208 15.31 9.23 11.68
CA LEU A 208 16.62 9.09 12.32
C LEU A 208 16.49 9.26 13.84
N PRO A 209 17.31 8.56 14.65
CA PRO A 209 17.38 8.80 16.10
C PRO A 209 17.88 10.19 16.45
N ARG A 210 18.80 10.72 15.65
CA ARG A 210 19.48 12.00 15.84
C ARG A 210 19.82 12.65 14.51
N GLU A 211 20.19 13.92 14.56
CA GLU A 211 20.62 14.66 13.38
C GLU A 211 21.85 14.01 12.75
N ASN A 212 21.78 13.79 11.43
CA ASN A 212 22.90 13.32 10.62
C ASN A 212 22.86 13.99 9.24
N PRO A 213 23.52 15.17 9.10
CA PRO A 213 23.51 15.93 7.84
C PRO A 213 24.06 15.14 6.63
N ALA A 214 24.90 14.13 6.87
CA ALA A 214 25.44 13.29 5.81
C ALA A 214 24.35 12.53 5.06
N VAL A 215 23.19 12.26 5.67
CA VAL A 215 22.08 11.53 5.01
C VAL A 215 21.53 12.36 3.84
N ALA A 216 21.08 13.57 4.11
CA ALA A 216 20.53 14.47 3.09
C ALA A 216 21.58 14.81 2.01
N GLU A 217 22.84 15.03 2.42
CA GLU A 217 23.94 15.38 1.52
C GLU A 217 24.28 14.21 0.58
N THR A 218 24.42 12.99 1.10
CA THR A 218 24.70 11.80 0.30
C THR A 218 23.59 11.54 -0.73
N LEU A 219 22.32 11.66 -0.30
CA LEU A 219 21.18 11.51 -1.19
C LEU A 219 21.18 12.60 -2.29
N ARG A 220 21.43 13.85 -1.92
CA ARG A 220 21.51 14.96 -2.89
C ARG A 220 22.61 14.74 -3.90
N GLN A 221 23.80 14.33 -3.46
CA GLN A 221 24.93 14.04 -4.36
C GLN A 221 24.65 12.85 -5.27
N GLY A 222 24.00 11.80 -4.77
CA GLY A 222 23.61 10.64 -5.55
C GLY A 222 22.72 11.00 -6.75
N PHE A 223 21.75 11.88 -6.55
CA PHE A 223 20.84 12.32 -7.61
C PHE A 223 21.36 13.50 -8.45
N ALA A 224 22.43 14.19 -8.03
CA ALA A 224 22.90 15.41 -8.70
C ALA A 224 23.32 15.22 -10.17
N GLY A 225 23.76 14.00 -10.54
CA GLY A 225 24.15 13.66 -11.92
C GLY A 225 23.00 13.33 -12.87
N ILE A 226 21.75 13.31 -12.37
CA ILE A 226 20.60 12.93 -13.15
C ILE A 226 19.85 14.19 -13.63
N SER A 227 19.80 14.39 -14.96
CA SER A 227 18.97 15.45 -15.55
C SER A 227 17.50 15.10 -15.44
N ARG A 228 16.73 15.78 -14.57
CA ARG A 228 15.36 15.45 -14.26
C ARG A 228 14.36 16.45 -14.83
N ARG A 229 13.26 15.92 -15.36
CA ARG A 229 12.08 16.68 -15.81
C ARG A 229 10.82 16.02 -15.23
N PRO A 230 10.56 16.20 -13.93
CA PRO A 230 9.46 15.52 -13.26
C PRO A 230 8.12 15.87 -13.89
N ARG A 231 7.30 14.84 -14.12
CA ARG A 231 5.93 14.95 -14.62
C ARG A 231 4.98 14.85 -13.42
N PRO A 232 4.00 15.73 -13.28
CA PRO A 232 3.02 15.62 -12.21
C PRO A 232 2.20 14.34 -12.36
N VAL A 233 1.84 13.74 -11.23
CA VAL A 233 0.93 12.58 -11.16
C VAL A 233 -0.34 12.96 -10.44
N THR A 234 -1.45 12.36 -10.83
CA THR A 234 -2.76 12.56 -10.21
C THR A 234 -3.10 11.35 -9.33
N TRP A 235 -2.89 11.49 -8.04
CA TRP A 235 -3.21 10.44 -7.07
C TRP A 235 -4.71 10.23 -6.91
N ARG A 236 -5.46 11.33 -6.73
CA ARG A 236 -6.88 11.31 -6.46
C ARG A 236 -7.67 11.36 -7.75
N ALA A 237 -8.32 10.26 -8.05
CA ALA A 237 -9.24 10.14 -9.18
C ALA A 237 -10.49 9.35 -8.72
N PRO A 238 -11.49 10.04 -8.11
CA PRO A 238 -12.70 9.38 -7.66
C PRO A 238 -13.36 8.57 -8.77
N SER A 239 -13.71 7.33 -8.46
CA SER A 239 -14.34 6.44 -9.44
C SER A 239 -15.80 6.87 -9.71
N PRO A 240 -16.30 6.80 -10.94
CA PRO A 240 -17.70 7.08 -11.23
C PRO A 240 -18.61 6.04 -10.54
N CYS A 241 -19.73 6.52 -9.99
CA CYS A 241 -20.76 5.65 -9.45
C CYS A 241 -21.63 5.10 -10.58
N ARG A 242 -21.95 3.81 -10.51
CA ARG A 242 -22.87 3.14 -11.45
C ARG A 242 -24.32 3.41 -11.08
N ALA A 243 -25.20 3.46 -12.09
CA ALA A 243 -26.64 3.57 -11.88
C ALA A 243 -27.26 2.25 -11.38
N VAL A 244 -26.70 1.12 -11.77
CA VAL A 244 -27.13 -0.21 -11.38
C VAL A 244 -25.88 -0.99 -10.91
N PRO A 245 -25.91 -1.59 -9.72
CA PRO A 245 -24.79 -2.39 -9.24
C PRO A 245 -24.61 -3.65 -10.11
N VAL A 246 -23.35 -4.09 -10.24
CA VAL A 246 -23.00 -5.33 -10.94
C VAL A 246 -22.89 -6.45 -9.91
N ARG A 247 -23.47 -7.61 -10.23
CA ARG A 247 -23.27 -8.83 -9.47
C ARG A 247 -22.50 -9.84 -10.31
N ILE A 248 -21.55 -10.51 -9.68
CA ILE A 248 -20.76 -11.60 -10.25
C ILE A 248 -20.92 -12.80 -9.31
N ASP A 249 -21.35 -13.91 -9.88
CA ASP A 249 -21.41 -15.20 -9.20
C ASP A 249 -20.53 -16.17 -9.97
N ASP A 250 -19.60 -16.85 -9.29
CA ASP A 250 -18.72 -17.85 -9.86
C ASP A 250 -18.56 -19.01 -8.88
N GLU A 251 -18.36 -20.22 -9.39
CA GLU A 251 -18.16 -21.43 -8.58
C GLU A 251 -16.68 -21.82 -8.59
N ILE A 252 -16.09 -21.97 -7.42
CA ILE A 252 -14.70 -22.38 -7.28
C ILE A 252 -14.56 -23.51 -6.25
N PRO A 253 -13.58 -24.42 -6.41
CA PRO A 253 -13.37 -25.53 -5.50
C PRO A 253 -12.73 -25.06 -4.19
N ILE A 254 -13.56 -24.56 -3.29
CA ILE A 254 -13.16 -24.07 -1.96
C ILE A 254 -14.18 -24.51 -0.91
N SER A 255 -13.72 -24.68 0.32
CA SER A 255 -14.55 -25.03 1.47
C SER A 255 -15.36 -23.89 2.05
N GLN A 256 -15.03 -22.64 1.68
CA GLN A 256 -15.66 -21.43 2.20
C GLN A 256 -15.87 -20.42 1.08
N SER A 257 -17.09 -20.00 0.85
CA SER A 257 -17.43 -18.96 -0.14
C SER A 257 -16.74 -17.63 0.20
N LYS A 258 -16.36 -16.85 -0.82
CA LYS A 258 -15.81 -15.51 -0.67
C LYS A 258 -16.80 -14.48 -1.22
N LEU A 259 -17.13 -13.50 -0.37
CA LEU A 259 -18.00 -12.39 -0.70
C LEU A 259 -17.19 -11.10 -0.66
N VAL A 260 -17.29 -10.30 -1.73
CA VAL A 260 -16.75 -8.93 -1.76
C VAL A 260 -17.85 -7.99 -2.22
N MET A 261 -18.10 -6.96 -1.43
CA MET A 261 -19.09 -5.93 -1.75
C MET A 261 -18.40 -4.57 -1.79
N ILE A 262 -18.66 -3.80 -2.85
CA ILE A 262 -18.06 -2.47 -3.05
C ILE A 262 -19.16 -1.42 -3.17
N TRP A 263 -19.02 -0.36 -2.40
CA TRP A 263 -19.80 0.87 -2.51
C TRP A 263 -18.91 2.00 -2.96
N LYS A 264 -19.45 2.91 -3.76
CA LYS A 264 -18.81 4.16 -4.13
C LYS A 264 -19.53 5.34 -3.51
N TYR A 265 -18.86 6.48 -3.42
CA TYR A 265 -19.46 7.67 -2.84
C TYR A 265 -18.94 8.95 -3.52
N ARG A 266 -19.69 10.05 -3.35
CA ARG A 266 -19.31 11.40 -3.79
C ARG A 266 -19.44 12.36 -2.62
N ASP A 267 -18.60 13.39 -2.62
CA ASP A 267 -18.74 14.55 -1.73
C ASP A 267 -18.86 14.26 -0.22
N ILE A 268 -18.23 13.15 0.22
CA ILE A 268 -18.12 12.81 1.64
C ILE A 268 -16.68 13.10 2.09
N PRO A 269 -16.48 13.80 3.21
CA PRO A 269 -15.15 13.99 3.77
C PRO A 269 -14.47 12.65 4.05
N ARG A 270 -13.22 12.53 3.63
CA ARG A 270 -12.44 11.29 3.79
C ARG A 270 -12.48 10.75 5.22
N ARG A 271 -12.25 11.62 6.22
CA ARG A 271 -12.20 11.20 7.64
C ARG A 271 -13.53 10.67 8.15
N THR A 272 -14.64 11.15 7.62
CA THR A 272 -15.97 10.61 7.95
C THR A 272 -16.11 9.18 7.42
N VAL A 273 -15.61 8.87 6.21
CA VAL A 273 -15.62 7.50 5.68
C VAL A 273 -14.61 6.61 6.41
N ASP A 274 -13.42 7.12 6.77
CA ASP A 274 -12.45 6.40 7.60
C ASP A 274 -13.09 5.96 8.93
N LEU A 275 -13.79 6.88 9.60
CA LEU A 275 -14.47 6.60 10.89
C LEU A 275 -15.65 5.63 10.70
N LEU A 276 -16.48 5.83 9.68
CA LEU A 276 -17.56 4.92 9.32
C LEU A 276 -17.03 3.50 9.09
N THR A 277 -15.94 3.37 8.34
CA THR A 277 -15.27 2.08 8.09
C THR A 277 -14.79 1.44 9.38
N LYS A 278 -14.25 2.24 10.30
CA LYS A 278 -13.80 1.76 11.61
C LYS A 278 -14.96 1.31 12.50
N MET A 279 -16.12 1.96 12.41
CA MET A 279 -17.34 1.54 13.10
C MET A 279 -17.89 0.21 12.54
N LEU A 280 -17.68 -0.04 11.24
CA LEU A 280 -18.03 -1.32 10.61
C LEU A 280 -17.06 -2.43 11.00
N SER A 281 -15.75 -2.17 11.01
CA SER A 281 -14.72 -3.21 11.15
C SER A 281 -13.47 -2.68 11.89
N GLY A 282 -12.74 -3.59 12.54
CA GLY A 282 -11.42 -3.32 13.11
C GLY A 282 -11.40 -2.97 14.60
N THR A 283 -12.49 -3.20 15.31
CA THR A 283 -12.57 -3.24 16.80
C THR A 283 -13.42 -4.42 17.22
N GLY A 284 -13.28 -4.86 18.48
CA GLY A 284 -14.11 -5.94 19.03
C GLY A 284 -15.59 -5.56 19.20
N THR A 285 -15.94 -4.29 19.06
CA THR A 285 -17.31 -3.74 19.16
C THR A 285 -17.89 -3.33 17.81
N ALA A 286 -17.08 -3.46 16.73
CA ALA A 286 -17.49 -3.08 15.39
C ALA A 286 -18.69 -3.91 14.89
N LEU A 287 -19.55 -3.28 14.12
CA LEU A 287 -20.85 -3.85 13.73
C LEU A 287 -20.76 -5.19 13.00
N LEU A 288 -19.81 -5.32 12.06
CA LEU A 288 -19.59 -6.57 11.32
C LEU A 288 -19.11 -7.68 12.24
N PHE A 289 -18.20 -7.37 13.15
CA PHE A 289 -17.72 -8.34 14.12
C PHE A 289 -18.84 -8.82 15.05
N VAL A 290 -19.54 -7.90 15.70
CA VAL A 290 -20.55 -8.24 16.71
C VAL A 290 -21.79 -8.89 16.09
N ASN A 291 -22.29 -8.36 14.98
CA ASN A 291 -23.59 -8.79 14.45
C ASN A 291 -23.43 -9.92 13.41
N VAL A 292 -22.54 -9.77 12.41
CA VAL A 292 -22.44 -10.74 11.30
C VAL A 292 -21.65 -11.98 11.74
N ARG A 293 -20.54 -11.77 12.46
CA ARG A 293 -19.69 -12.88 12.90
C ARG A 293 -20.20 -13.54 14.19
N GLU A 294 -20.32 -12.76 15.28
CA GLU A 294 -20.57 -13.35 16.62
C GLU A 294 -22.05 -13.70 16.84
N ARG A 295 -22.98 -12.83 16.46
CA ARG A 295 -24.42 -13.04 16.72
C ARG A 295 -25.06 -13.97 15.72
N GLU A 296 -24.81 -13.76 14.42
CA GLU A 296 -25.44 -14.55 13.34
C GLU A 296 -24.59 -15.74 12.90
N GLY A 297 -23.30 -15.78 13.26
CA GLY A 297 -22.39 -16.88 12.95
C GLY A 297 -22.24 -17.15 11.46
N LEU A 298 -22.37 -16.12 10.61
CA LEU A 298 -22.37 -16.27 9.15
C LEU A 298 -20.96 -16.46 8.57
N CYS A 299 -19.94 -15.98 9.28
CA CYS A 299 -18.59 -15.92 8.78
C CYS A 299 -17.56 -16.06 9.91
N TYR A 300 -16.36 -16.49 9.55
CA TYR A 300 -15.21 -16.45 10.46
C TYR A 300 -14.50 -15.11 10.43
N ASP A 301 -14.44 -14.48 9.25
CA ASP A 301 -13.81 -13.18 9.02
C ASP A 301 -14.71 -12.30 8.18
N CYS A 302 -14.87 -11.04 8.60
CA CYS A 302 -15.58 -10.02 7.86
C CYS A 302 -14.92 -8.67 8.14
N SER A 303 -14.41 -8.03 7.10
CA SER A 303 -13.67 -6.79 7.23
C SER A 303 -14.14 -5.72 6.25
N ALA A 304 -13.97 -4.46 6.64
CA ALA A 304 -14.23 -3.30 5.81
C ALA A 304 -12.95 -2.49 5.63
N THR A 305 -12.71 -2.05 4.40
CA THR A 305 -11.59 -1.19 4.04
C THR A 305 -12.06 0.00 3.22
N HIS A 306 -11.36 1.11 3.34
CA HIS A 306 -11.64 2.33 2.61
C HIS A 306 -10.55 2.63 1.59
N SER A 307 -10.93 2.86 0.34
CA SER A 307 -10.06 3.35 -0.73
C SER A 307 -10.32 4.84 -0.98
N PRO A 308 -9.64 5.75 -0.25
CA PRO A 308 -9.99 7.17 -0.26
C PRO A 308 -9.66 7.88 -1.57
N LEU A 309 -8.69 7.38 -2.35
CA LEU A 309 -8.30 7.98 -3.64
C LEU A 309 -9.31 7.63 -4.76
N LYS A 310 -10.02 6.50 -4.60
CA LYS A 310 -11.06 6.05 -5.53
C LYS A 310 -12.47 6.29 -5.02
N HIS A 311 -12.63 6.82 -3.81
CA HIS A 311 -13.92 7.01 -3.14
C HIS A 311 -14.74 5.71 -3.08
N ALA A 312 -14.12 4.65 -2.59
CA ALA A 312 -14.77 3.34 -2.47
C ALA A 312 -14.63 2.76 -1.07
N LEU A 313 -15.70 2.14 -0.59
CA LEU A 313 -15.75 1.28 0.60
C LEU A 313 -15.84 -0.16 0.11
N VAL A 314 -14.97 -1.03 0.60
CA VAL A 314 -14.91 -2.45 0.28
C VAL A 314 -15.20 -3.25 1.55
N ILE A 315 -16.16 -4.16 1.50
CA ILE A 315 -16.41 -5.14 2.55
C ILE A 315 -16.14 -6.52 1.98
N GLU A 316 -15.33 -7.30 2.66
CA GLU A 316 -15.03 -8.69 2.31
C GLU A 316 -15.40 -9.62 3.45
N CYS A 317 -15.82 -10.83 3.11
CA CYS A 317 -16.29 -11.81 4.07
C CYS A 317 -16.02 -13.23 3.59
N GLY A 318 -15.54 -14.10 4.48
CA GLY A 318 -15.50 -15.54 4.25
C GLY A 318 -16.76 -16.19 4.83
N VAL A 319 -17.64 -16.71 3.98
CA VAL A 319 -18.99 -17.15 4.33
C VAL A 319 -19.12 -18.67 4.23
N HIS A 320 -19.94 -19.27 5.08
CA HIS A 320 -20.31 -20.69 4.92
C HIS A 320 -21.08 -20.90 3.61
N PRO A 321 -20.75 -21.94 2.81
CA PRO A 321 -21.47 -22.24 1.58
C PRO A 321 -22.98 -22.35 1.81
N GLY A 322 -23.76 -21.71 0.94
CA GLY A 322 -25.22 -21.64 1.03
C GLY A 322 -25.77 -20.55 1.97
N ARG A 323 -24.90 -19.74 2.61
CA ARG A 323 -25.29 -18.65 3.50
C ARG A 323 -24.91 -17.25 2.95
N GLU A 324 -24.56 -17.18 1.66
CA GLU A 324 -24.06 -15.96 1.02
C GLU A 324 -25.11 -14.84 1.04
N GLU A 325 -26.37 -15.16 0.71
CA GLU A 325 -27.46 -14.18 0.70
C GLU A 325 -27.78 -13.67 2.12
N ASP A 326 -27.71 -14.54 3.13
CA ASP A 326 -27.85 -14.14 4.54
C ASP A 326 -26.74 -13.15 4.92
N ALA A 327 -25.49 -13.40 4.50
CA ALA A 327 -24.38 -12.52 4.78
C ALA A 327 -24.52 -11.17 4.06
N ILE A 328 -24.94 -11.16 2.80
CA ILE A 328 -25.24 -9.93 2.03
C ILE A 328 -26.29 -9.09 2.76
N ALA A 329 -27.40 -9.73 3.20
CA ALA A 329 -28.47 -9.08 3.92
C ALA A 329 -27.99 -8.54 5.29
N ALA A 330 -27.22 -9.34 6.04
CA ALA A 330 -26.68 -8.95 7.33
C ALA A 330 -25.71 -7.77 7.24
N ILE A 331 -24.82 -7.76 6.24
CA ILE A 331 -23.91 -6.62 5.96
C ILE A 331 -24.72 -5.37 5.59
N GLY A 332 -25.72 -5.52 4.72
CA GLY A 332 -26.62 -4.43 4.34
C GLY A 332 -27.36 -3.83 5.55
N ALA A 333 -27.79 -4.66 6.50
CA ALA A 333 -28.44 -4.23 7.74
C ALA A 333 -27.50 -3.39 8.63
N GLN A 334 -26.18 -3.65 8.62
CA GLN A 334 -25.22 -2.83 9.39
C GLN A 334 -25.04 -1.45 8.76
N LEU A 335 -24.99 -1.35 7.43
CA LEU A 335 -24.95 -0.06 6.74
C LEU A 335 -26.24 0.74 6.97
N GLU A 336 -27.39 0.06 6.97
CA GLU A 336 -28.69 0.66 7.30
C GLU A 336 -28.74 1.16 8.75
N ALA A 337 -28.18 0.38 9.68
CA ALA A 337 -28.07 0.82 11.09
C ALA A 337 -27.22 2.08 11.24
N LEU A 338 -26.14 2.22 10.48
CA LEU A 338 -25.36 3.47 10.41
C LEU A 338 -26.16 4.60 9.78
N ARG A 339 -26.88 4.35 8.70
CA ARG A 339 -27.71 5.33 7.99
C ARG A 339 -28.83 5.90 8.84
N THR A 340 -29.48 5.06 9.64
CA THR A 340 -30.61 5.45 10.49
C THR A 340 -30.22 5.86 11.90
N GLY A 341 -28.94 5.67 12.25
CA GLY A 341 -28.46 5.86 13.61
C GLY A 341 -28.88 4.74 14.58
N ALA A 342 -29.38 3.60 14.11
CA ALA A 342 -29.80 2.47 14.95
C ALA A 342 -28.61 1.61 15.41
N HIS A 343 -27.60 2.24 15.97
CA HIS A 343 -26.39 1.59 16.51
C HIS A 343 -26.09 2.07 17.92
N PRO A 344 -25.26 1.36 18.73
CA PRO A 344 -24.91 1.78 20.09
C PRO A 344 -24.29 3.18 20.12
N ASP A 345 -24.66 3.98 21.12
CA ASP A 345 -24.15 5.36 21.27
C ASP A 345 -22.64 5.39 21.53
N SER A 346 -22.06 4.35 22.16
CA SER A 346 -20.62 4.23 22.42
C SER A 346 -19.78 3.92 21.18
N LEU A 347 -20.37 3.31 20.13
CA LEU A 347 -19.66 2.76 18.99
C LEU A 347 -18.74 3.76 18.28
N GLN A 348 -19.23 4.98 18.06
CA GLN A 348 -18.43 6.03 17.40
C GLN A 348 -17.22 6.44 18.26
N GLY A 349 -17.43 6.61 19.58
CA GLY A 349 -16.34 6.93 20.51
C GLY A 349 -15.27 5.83 20.57
N GLU A 350 -15.69 4.57 20.58
CA GLU A 350 -14.81 3.41 20.59
C GLU A 350 -14.01 3.30 19.27
N ALA A 351 -14.64 3.60 18.14
CA ALA A 351 -13.96 3.64 16.84
C ALA A 351 -12.90 4.76 16.79
N VAL A 352 -13.20 5.96 17.31
CA VAL A 352 -12.23 7.06 17.42
C VAL A 352 -11.05 6.64 18.30
N LEU A 353 -11.28 6.07 19.48
CA LEU A 353 -10.21 5.58 20.35
C LEU A 353 -9.35 4.52 19.66
N GLY A 354 -9.97 3.59 18.92
CA GLY A 354 -9.25 2.58 18.14
C GLY A 354 -8.37 3.18 17.03
N MET A 355 -8.82 4.26 16.39
CA MET A 355 -8.02 4.98 15.37
C MET A 355 -6.88 5.76 16.01
N GLU A 356 -7.12 6.42 17.14
CA GLU A 356 -6.08 7.14 17.91
C GLU A 356 -5.01 6.18 18.42
N TYR A 357 -5.41 5.02 18.94
CA TYR A 357 -4.49 3.98 19.37
C TYR A 357 -3.62 3.47 18.21
N ALA A 358 -4.23 3.14 17.07
CA ALA A 358 -3.49 2.70 15.89
C ALA A 358 -2.51 3.77 15.39
N ALA A 359 -2.91 5.05 15.41
CA ALA A 359 -2.05 6.16 15.05
C ALA A 359 -0.87 6.33 16.02
N ALA A 360 -1.09 6.10 17.32
CA ALA A 360 -0.02 6.14 18.34
C ALA A 360 0.97 4.97 18.15
N CYS A 361 0.47 3.74 17.95
CA CYS A 361 1.31 2.57 17.70
C CYS A 361 2.16 2.72 16.43
N ALA A 362 1.62 3.32 15.37
CA ALA A 362 2.38 3.58 14.15
C ALA A 362 3.63 4.47 14.39
N LEU A 363 3.62 5.29 15.43
CA LEU A 363 4.77 6.14 15.79
C LEU A 363 5.85 5.40 16.60
N ASP A 364 5.66 4.13 16.94
CA ASP A 364 6.63 3.36 17.71
C ASP A 364 7.74 2.73 16.84
N SER A 365 7.63 2.85 15.51
CA SER A 365 8.63 2.37 14.58
C SER A 365 9.00 3.40 13.52
N ALA A 366 10.23 3.34 13.00
CA ALA A 366 10.69 4.22 11.93
C ALA A 366 9.86 4.02 10.65
N SER A 367 9.49 2.77 10.33
CA SER A 367 8.64 2.45 9.17
C SER A 367 7.22 2.99 9.33
N GLY A 368 6.62 2.87 10.52
CA GLY A 368 5.29 3.42 10.81
C GLY A 368 5.26 4.95 10.67
N ILE A 369 6.30 5.64 11.16
CA ILE A 369 6.46 7.09 10.98
C ILE A 369 6.58 7.44 9.49
N ALA A 370 7.45 6.75 8.74
CA ALA A 370 7.64 7.00 7.31
C ALA A 370 6.35 6.76 6.51
N ASN A 371 5.68 5.63 6.75
CA ASN A 371 4.41 5.30 6.09
C ASN A 371 3.32 6.35 6.37
N ARG A 372 3.25 6.88 7.60
CA ARG A 372 2.31 7.95 7.93
C ARG A 372 2.59 9.23 7.14
N ILE A 373 3.85 9.60 6.97
CA ILE A 373 4.25 10.78 6.19
C ILE A 373 3.95 10.58 4.70
N ALA A 374 4.26 9.39 4.16
CA ALA A 374 3.95 9.04 2.79
C ALA A 374 2.43 9.09 2.53
N ALA A 375 1.64 8.46 3.40
CA ALA A 375 0.17 8.50 3.31
C ALA A 375 -0.37 9.93 3.39
N ALA A 376 0.18 10.76 4.26
CA ALA A 376 -0.21 12.18 4.37
C ALA A 376 0.05 12.93 3.05
N ALA A 377 1.16 12.63 2.37
CA ALA A 377 1.48 13.23 1.07
C ALA A 377 0.50 12.79 -0.03
N TYR A 378 0.12 11.50 -0.08
CA TYR A 378 -0.87 10.99 -1.05
C TYR A 378 -2.24 11.59 -0.87
N PHE A 379 -2.67 11.78 0.37
CA PHE A 379 -4.00 12.30 0.70
C PHE A 379 -4.05 13.82 0.84
N GLY A 380 -2.91 14.51 0.80
CA GLY A 380 -2.84 15.96 0.98
C GLY A 380 -3.27 16.40 2.39
N VAL A 381 -2.96 15.60 3.42
CA VAL A 381 -3.34 15.85 4.82
C VAL A 381 -2.12 16.09 5.71
N SER A 382 -2.36 16.53 6.94
CA SER A 382 -1.28 16.66 7.94
C SER A 382 -0.83 15.27 8.43
N PRO A 383 0.46 15.02 8.56
CA PRO A 383 0.98 13.82 9.21
C PRO A 383 0.89 13.88 10.75
N ASP A 384 0.46 15.02 11.32
CA ASP A 384 0.35 15.21 12.78
C ASP A 384 -0.83 14.39 13.36
N PRO A 385 -0.58 13.43 14.29
CA PRO A 385 -1.64 12.64 14.91
C PRO A 385 -2.63 13.49 15.73
N ALA A 386 -2.16 14.60 16.32
CA ALA A 386 -3.04 15.47 17.11
C ALA A 386 -4.06 16.19 16.23
N ALA A 387 -3.64 16.62 15.03
CA ALA A 387 -4.55 17.20 14.04
C ALA A 387 -5.58 16.18 13.56
N ASP A 388 -5.15 14.94 13.30
CA ASP A 388 -6.03 13.83 12.93
C ASP A 388 -7.08 13.53 14.02
N SER A 389 -6.64 13.39 15.27
CA SER A 389 -7.53 13.15 16.41
C SER A 389 -8.56 14.27 16.56
N ALA A 390 -8.11 15.53 16.46
CA ALA A 390 -9.00 16.69 16.55
C ALA A 390 -10.06 16.71 15.44
N GLU A 391 -9.73 16.26 14.23
CA GLU A 391 -10.66 16.13 13.11
C GLU A 391 -11.67 15.01 13.37
N LEU A 392 -11.21 13.82 13.77
CA LEU A 392 -12.07 12.67 14.06
C LEU A 392 -13.10 12.98 15.16
N ARG A 393 -12.69 13.69 16.23
CA ARG A 393 -13.58 14.05 17.36
C ARG A 393 -14.61 15.11 17.01
N ARG A 394 -14.47 15.84 15.88
CA ARG A 394 -15.47 16.79 15.38
C ARG A 394 -16.57 16.15 14.55
N ILE A 395 -16.37 14.93 14.08
CA ILE A 395 -17.36 14.22 13.27
C ILE A 395 -18.57 13.90 14.15
N SER A 396 -19.73 14.38 13.78
CA SER A 396 -20.97 14.12 14.50
C SER A 396 -21.63 12.81 14.06
N ARG A 397 -22.58 12.33 14.86
CA ARG A 397 -23.42 11.18 14.49
C ARG A 397 -24.18 11.45 13.18
N ASP A 398 -24.68 12.67 13.00
CA ASP A 398 -25.39 13.07 11.78
C ASP A 398 -24.47 13.04 10.56
N ASP A 399 -23.16 13.34 10.72
CA ASP A 399 -22.18 13.20 9.64
C ASP A 399 -22.03 11.75 9.23
N ILE A 400 -21.97 10.82 10.17
CA ILE A 400 -21.93 9.37 9.90
C ILE A 400 -23.21 8.90 9.21
N MET A 401 -24.38 9.32 9.70
CA MET A 401 -25.67 8.96 9.09
C MET A 401 -25.76 9.45 7.63
N ARG A 402 -25.34 10.70 7.37
CA ARG A 402 -25.30 11.25 6.01
C ARG A 402 -24.31 10.51 5.13
N ALA A 403 -23.12 10.20 5.66
CA ALA A 403 -22.10 9.44 4.93
C ALA A 403 -22.60 8.04 4.56
N ALA A 404 -23.20 7.32 5.52
CA ALA A 404 -23.78 6.01 5.25
C ALA A 404 -24.92 6.07 4.20
N GLY A 405 -25.76 7.12 4.27
CA GLY A 405 -26.83 7.35 3.30
C GLY A 405 -26.38 7.75 1.89
N ALA A 406 -25.13 8.21 1.74
CA ALA A 406 -24.56 8.61 0.46
C ALA A 406 -23.69 7.49 -0.17
N LEU A 407 -23.57 6.33 0.46
CA LEU A 407 -22.92 5.15 -0.13
C LEU A 407 -23.83 4.56 -1.22
N ILE A 408 -23.27 4.38 -2.40
CA ILE A 408 -23.96 3.86 -3.58
C ILE A 408 -23.43 2.46 -3.85
N PRO A 409 -24.27 1.40 -3.82
CA PRO A 409 -23.84 0.06 -4.18
C PRO A 409 -23.26 0.03 -5.61
N ASP A 410 -22.12 -0.62 -5.80
CA ASP A 410 -21.44 -0.70 -7.10
C ASP A 410 -21.25 -2.14 -7.57
N THR A 411 -20.64 -2.99 -6.76
CA THR A 411 -20.27 -4.35 -7.14
C THR A 411 -20.52 -5.32 -5.99
N VAL A 412 -21.09 -6.47 -6.31
CA VAL A 412 -21.18 -7.64 -5.43
C VAL A 412 -20.54 -8.82 -6.14
N LEU A 413 -19.49 -9.38 -5.58
CA LEU A 413 -18.85 -10.60 -6.06
C LEU A 413 -19.09 -11.73 -5.06
N VAL A 414 -19.57 -12.87 -5.55
CA VAL A 414 -19.67 -14.10 -4.78
C VAL A 414 -18.89 -15.21 -5.48
N LEU A 415 -17.86 -15.71 -4.82
CA LEU A 415 -17.21 -16.96 -5.23
C LEU A 415 -17.81 -18.08 -4.37
N HIS A 416 -18.71 -18.85 -4.96
CA HIS A 416 -19.40 -19.95 -4.27
C HIS A 416 -18.45 -21.11 -4.03
N GLY A 417 -18.38 -21.58 -2.79
CA GLY A 417 -17.65 -22.78 -2.43
C GLY A 417 -18.49 -24.02 -2.77
N CYS A 418 -17.96 -24.87 -3.64
CA CYS A 418 -18.61 -26.14 -3.99
C CYS A 418 -18.05 -27.36 -3.23
N GLY A 419 -17.27 -27.11 -2.17
CA GLY A 419 -16.52 -28.12 -1.42
C GLY A 419 -15.20 -28.47 -2.12
N GLU A 420 -14.20 -28.90 -1.35
CA GLU A 420 -13.00 -29.48 -1.97
C GLU A 420 -13.43 -30.79 -2.66
N PRO A 421 -13.00 -31.05 -3.89
CA PRO A 421 -13.14 -32.38 -4.45
C PRO A 421 -12.45 -33.35 -3.49
N ASN A 422 -13.19 -34.35 -2.99
CA ASN A 422 -12.68 -35.38 -2.06
C ASN A 422 -11.28 -35.81 -2.49
N ALA A 423 -10.28 -35.57 -1.64
CA ALA A 423 -8.92 -36.05 -1.80
C ALA A 423 -8.86 -37.58 -1.67
#